data_a9c603d99d38f5d6472b1aa754f15025
#
_entry.id   a9c603d99d38f5d6472b1aa754f15025
#
_cell.length_a   1.000
_cell.length_b   1.000
_cell.length_c   1.000
_cell.angle_alpha   90.00
_cell.angle_beta   90.00
_cell.angle_gamma   90.00
#
_symmetry.space_group_name_H-M   'P 1'
#
loop_
_entity.id
_entity.type
_entity.pdbx_description
1 polymer ?
#
loop_
_entity_poly.entity_id
_entity_poly.type
_entity_poly.pdbx_seq_one_letter_code
_entity_poly.pdbx_strand_id
1 'polypeptide(L)'
;MTKIIIDTDPGIDDAMAIFYAAAAEDIDLLGLTAIFGNVTVDTATRNALRLVEAAGLDIPVARGADKPLEMPHIKPSAHVHGDEGFGDIPAMTPKGKAVDETAAEFLVRMAREHKGELVLCPIGPLTNIALAIQADPEFASNVDRIVLMGGSYKEGGNITPFAEANIYHDPHAAEVVFASSATVEMVGLDVTHQILCTKEDFAAMAEAAPKLGGMLQDMSHFYLKFYETVGKFDGCSLHDPAAVIACTHPHLFTPEPVAITVVTEGEEIGETRAADDARSETSVLMGVESEAVKSLFMQRISGLS
;
A
#
# COMPACT_ATOMS: atom_id res chain seq x y z
N MET A 1 13.95 -14.59 5.43
CA MET A 1 13.12 -13.73 4.56
C MET A 1 11.76 -13.57 5.23
N THR A 2 11.24 -12.36 5.27
CA THR A 2 9.90 -12.05 5.80
C THR A 2 8.86 -12.43 4.74
N LYS A 3 7.90 -13.27 5.10
CA LYS A 3 6.81 -13.67 4.20
C LYS A 3 5.78 -12.57 4.12
N ILE A 4 5.55 -12.02 2.93
CA ILE A 4 4.68 -10.85 2.72
C ILE A 4 3.64 -11.15 1.65
N ILE A 5 2.41 -10.71 1.88
CA ILE A 5 1.39 -10.48 0.84
C ILE A 5 1.11 -8.99 0.81
N ILE A 6 1.14 -8.40 -0.38
CA ILE A 6 0.77 -6.99 -0.60
C ILE A 6 -0.66 -6.95 -1.11
N ASP A 7 -1.53 -6.18 -0.43
CA ASP A 7 -2.88 -5.84 -0.90
C ASP A 7 -2.86 -4.44 -1.50
N THR A 8 -3.23 -4.29 -2.78
CA THR A 8 -2.79 -3.16 -3.61
C THR A 8 -3.87 -2.77 -4.63
N ASP A 9 -3.97 -1.49 -4.94
CA ASP A 9 -4.82 -0.91 -5.99
C ASP A 9 -3.99 -0.24 -7.11
N PRO A 10 -3.12 -0.99 -7.81
CA PRO A 10 -1.89 -0.51 -8.44
C PRO A 10 -2.01 0.80 -9.20
N GLY A 11 -1.54 1.84 -8.52
CA GLY A 11 -1.15 3.14 -9.01
C GLY A 11 0.37 3.21 -9.21
N ILE A 12 0.92 4.43 -9.21
CA ILE A 12 2.33 4.67 -9.50
C ILE A 12 3.21 4.29 -8.30
N ASP A 13 2.83 4.65 -7.09
CA ASP A 13 3.55 4.31 -5.86
C ASP A 13 3.41 2.84 -5.47
N ASP A 14 2.25 2.20 -5.74
CA ASP A 14 2.12 0.73 -5.68
C ASP A 14 3.15 0.03 -6.56
N ALA A 15 3.35 0.50 -7.80
CA ALA A 15 4.36 -0.05 -8.69
C ALA A 15 5.78 0.07 -8.10
N MET A 16 6.09 1.20 -7.45
CA MET A 16 7.36 1.40 -6.73
C MET A 16 7.51 0.38 -5.60
N ALA A 17 6.46 0.17 -4.80
CA ALA A 17 6.43 -0.76 -3.67
C ALA A 17 6.59 -2.22 -4.12
N ILE A 18 5.87 -2.62 -5.16
CA ILE A 18 5.93 -4.00 -5.70
C ILE A 18 7.31 -4.28 -6.32
N PHE A 19 7.90 -3.33 -7.06
CA PHE A 19 9.24 -3.53 -7.61
C PHE A 19 10.30 -3.52 -6.51
N TYR A 20 10.15 -2.72 -5.46
CA TYR A 20 11.01 -2.81 -4.29
C TYR A 20 10.93 -4.20 -3.64
N ALA A 21 9.72 -4.72 -3.40
CA ALA A 21 9.54 -6.05 -2.84
C ALA A 21 10.16 -7.15 -3.72
N ALA A 22 10.03 -7.02 -5.04
CA ALA A 22 10.61 -7.96 -6.01
C ALA A 22 12.15 -7.96 -6.00
N ALA A 23 12.77 -6.81 -5.67
CA ALA A 23 14.22 -6.64 -5.59
C ALA A 23 14.81 -7.04 -4.23
N ALA A 24 13.97 -7.20 -3.22
CA ALA A 24 14.41 -7.35 -1.84
C ALA A 24 14.74 -8.81 -1.50
N GLU A 25 16.03 -9.11 -1.25
CA GLU A 25 16.49 -10.46 -0.86
C GLU A 25 15.97 -10.94 0.50
N ASP A 26 15.50 -10.03 1.34
CA ASP A 26 14.95 -10.27 2.67
C ASP A 26 13.42 -10.42 2.68
N ILE A 27 12.75 -10.27 1.52
CA ILE A 27 11.32 -10.47 1.32
C ILE A 27 11.07 -11.79 0.58
N ASP A 28 10.12 -12.57 1.08
CA ASP A 28 9.47 -13.69 0.40
C ASP A 28 8.06 -13.24 0.02
N LEU A 29 7.91 -12.67 -1.20
CA LEU A 29 6.63 -12.16 -1.68
C LEU A 29 5.75 -13.32 -2.13
N LEU A 30 4.76 -13.68 -1.32
CA LEU A 30 3.91 -14.85 -1.52
C LEU A 30 2.75 -14.63 -2.49
N GLY A 31 2.39 -13.38 -2.77
CA GLY A 31 1.31 -13.03 -3.69
C GLY A 31 0.87 -11.58 -3.57
N LEU A 32 0.00 -11.19 -4.49
CA LEU A 32 -0.67 -9.90 -4.47
C LEU A 32 -2.19 -10.12 -4.39
N THR A 33 -2.87 -9.26 -3.64
CA THR A 33 -4.33 -9.16 -3.68
C THR A 33 -4.71 -7.78 -4.23
N ALA A 34 -5.61 -7.74 -5.21
CA ALA A 34 -6.00 -6.51 -5.86
C ALA A 34 -7.28 -5.94 -5.23
N ILE A 35 -7.33 -4.64 -5.05
CA ILE A 35 -8.48 -3.91 -4.49
C ILE A 35 -8.84 -2.71 -5.39
N PHE A 36 -10.03 -2.15 -5.26
CA PHE A 36 -10.39 -0.85 -5.83
C PHE A 36 -9.70 0.28 -5.05
N GLY A 37 -9.57 1.46 -5.65
CA GLY A 37 -9.03 2.67 -5.01
C GLY A 37 -8.49 3.64 -6.05
N ASN A 38 -7.19 3.65 -6.27
CA ASN A 38 -6.53 4.45 -7.31
C ASN A 38 -7.13 4.20 -8.70
N VAL A 39 -7.53 2.95 -8.94
CA VAL A 39 -8.21 2.49 -10.15
C VAL A 39 -9.36 1.54 -9.79
N THR A 40 -10.14 1.09 -10.78
CA THR A 40 -11.14 0.03 -10.54
C THR A 40 -10.45 -1.30 -10.24
N VAL A 41 -11.11 -2.21 -9.51
CA VAL A 41 -10.53 -3.52 -9.18
C VAL A 41 -10.14 -4.34 -10.42
N ASP A 42 -10.84 -4.19 -11.54
CA ASP A 42 -10.48 -4.87 -12.79
C ASP A 42 -9.18 -4.30 -13.37
N THR A 43 -9.01 -2.98 -13.32
CA THR A 43 -7.76 -2.31 -13.69
C THR A 43 -6.65 -2.65 -12.69
N ALA A 44 -6.92 -2.66 -11.39
CA ALA A 44 -5.98 -3.05 -10.33
C ALA A 44 -5.46 -4.47 -10.54
N THR A 45 -6.36 -5.43 -10.77
CA THR A 45 -6.00 -6.83 -11.04
C THR A 45 -5.13 -6.96 -12.30
N ARG A 46 -5.51 -6.26 -13.38
CA ARG A 46 -4.71 -6.22 -14.62
C ARG A 46 -3.33 -5.61 -14.36
N ASN A 47 -3.25 -4.51 -13.64
CA ASN A 47 -2.00 -3.82 -13.33
C ASN A 47 -1.10 -4.65 -12.41
N ALA A 48 -1.65 -5.31 -11.38
CA ALA A 48 -0.89 -6.23 -10.52
C ALA A 48 -0.25 -7.37 -11.35
N LEU A 49 -1.00 -7.99 -12.26
CA LEU A 49 -0.47 -9.01 -13.18
C LEU A 49 0.63 -8.46 -14.09
N ARG A 50 0.49 -7.21 -14.59
CA ARG A 50 1.52 -6.55 -15.40
C ARG A 50 2.82 -6.33 -14.62
N LEU A 51 2.71 -5.89 -13.35
CA LEU A 51 3.88 -5.66 -12.48
C LEU A 51 4.59 -6.99 -12.16
N VAL A 52 3.83 -8.04 -11.85
CA VAL A 52 4.37 -9.41 -11.65
C VAL A 52 5.14 -9.88 -12.89
N GLU A 53 4.55 -9.73 -14.10
CA GLU A 53 5.23 -10.10 -15.36
C GLU A 53 6.47 -9.23 -15.63
N ALA A 54 6.39 -7.92 -15.40
CA ALA A 54 7.52 -7.01 -15.60
C ALA A 54 8.70 -7.35 -14.69
N ALA A 55 8.42 -7.67 -13.43
CA ALA A 55 9.40 -8.08 -12.44
C ALA A 55 9.91 -9.53 -12.63
N GLY A 56 9.29 -10.33 -13.51
CA GLY A 56 9.64 -11.73 -13.72
C GLY A 56 9.31 -12.63 -12.54
N LEU A 57 8.33 -12.25 -11.73
CA LEU A 57 7.86 -13.03 -10.58
C LEU A 57 6.89 -14.13 -11.02
N ASP A 58 6.92 -15.25 -10.28
CA ASP A 58 5.95 -16.36 -10.43
C ASP A 58 5.14 -16.48 -9.13
N ILE A 59 4.28 -15.48 -8.90
CA ILE A 59 3.44 -15.40 -7.70
C ILE A 59 1.96 -15.23 -8.09
N PRO A 60 1.01 -15.73 -7.27
CA PRO A 60 -0.41 -15.56 -7.52
C PRO A 60 -0.85 -14.10 -7.35
N VAL A 61 -1.85 -13.71 -8.14
CA VAL A 61 -2.62 -12.48 -7.99
C VAL A 61 -4.08 -12.84 -7.79
N ALA A 62 -4.69 -12.43 -6.68
CA ALA A 62 -6.10 -12.65 -6.40
C ALA A 62 -6.90 -11.36 -6.57
N ARG A 63 -8.05 -11.46 -7.26
CA ARG A 63 -8.98 -10.32 -7.42
C ARG A 63 -9.81 -10.14 -6.16
N GLY A 64 -9.87 -8.91 -5.65
CA GLY A 64 -10.60 -8.56 -4.44
C GLY A 64 -11.91 -7.82 -4.66
N ALA A 65 -12.31 -7.08 -3.62
CA ALA A 65 -13.55 -6.31 -3.61
C ALA A 65 -13.56 -5.22 -4.69
N ASP A 66 -14.75 -4.93 -5.21
CA ASP A 66 -14.97 -3.90 -6.23
C ASP A 66 -15.56 -2.61 -5.66
N LYS A 67 -15.91 -2.61 -4.37
CA LYS A 67 -16.56 -1.48 -3.67
C LYS A 67 -16.29 -1.54 -2.16
N PRO A 68 -16.43 -0.41 -1.45
CA PRO A 68 -16.34 -0.35 0.00
C PRO A 68 -17.47 -1.15 0.69
N LEU A 69 -17.30 -1.43 1.98
CA LEU A 69 -18.28 -2.20 2.78
C LEU A 69 -19.64 -1.50 2.83
N GLU A 70 -19.66 -0.23 3.18
CA GLU A 70 -20.91 0.51 3.42
C GLU A 70 -21.02 1.82 2.64
N MET A 71 -19.90 2.39 2.21
CA MET A 71 -19.89 3.65 1.47
C MET A 71 -20.35 3.49 0.02
N PRO A 72 -20.86 4.58 -0.60
CA PRO A 72 -21.01 4.63 -2.05
C PRO A 72 -19.66 4.43 -2.74
N HIS A 73 -19.68 3.87 -3.94
CA HIS A 73 -18.47 3.71 -4.75
C HIS A 73 -17.76 5.06 -4.97
N ILE A 74 -16.50 5.15 -4.60
CA ILE A 74 -15.67 6.34 -4.79
C ILE A 74 -15.03 6.29 -6.18
N LYS A 75 -14.89 7.44 -6.81
CA LYS A 75 -14.25 7.53 -8.13
C LYS A 75 -12.74 7.28 -7.99
N PRO A 76 -12.14 6.56 -8.94
CA PRO A 76 -10.69 6.39 -9.02
C PRO A 76 -9.92 7.72 -9.00
N SER A 77 -8.70 7.68 -8.48
CA SER A 77 -7.79 8.83 -8.35
C SER A 77 -7.02 9.13 -9.66
N ALA A 78 -7.73 9.18 -10.80
CA ALA A 78 -7.12 9.35 -12.11
C ALA A 78 -6.30 10.64 -12.26
N HIS A 79 -6.60 11.68 -11.48
CA HIS A 79 -5.84 12.94 -11.47
C HIS A 79 -4.46 12.79 -10.81
N VAL A 80 -4.25 11.72 -10.02
CA VAL A 80 -2.99 11.39 -9.34
C VAL A 80 -2.20 10.34 -10.12
N HIS A 81 -2.89 9.26 -10.57
CA HIS A 81 -2.25 8.06 -11.12
C HIS A 81 -2.53 7.85 -12.62
N GLY A 82 -3.29 8.73 -13.27
CA GLY A 82 -3.76 8.53 -14.64
C GLY A 82 -4.96 7.58 -14.73
N ASP A 83 -5.65 7.58 -15.88
CA ASP A 83 -6.87 6.76 -16.07
C ASP A 83 -6.61 5.25 -15.95
N GLU A 84 -5.40 4.81 -16.32
CA GLU A 84 -4.98 3.41 -16.28
C GLU A 84 -4.11 3.06 -15.07
N GLY A 85 -3.88 4.00 -14.15
CA GLY A 85 -3.11 3.82 -12.91
C GLY A 85 -1.60 3.99 -13.06
N PHE A 86 -1.07 4.06 -14.28
CA PHE A 86 0.37 4.17 -14.55
C PHE A 86 0.72 5.43 -15.35
N GLY A 87 0.11 6.56 -14.97
CA GLY A 87 0.30 7.85 -15.63
C GLY A 87 -0.18 7.82 -17.07
N ASP A 88 0.68 8.25 -17.98
CA ASP A 88 0.41 8.27 -19.42
C ASP A 88 0.72 6.93 -20.12
N ILE A 89 1.11 5.88 -19.36
CA ILE A 89 1.41 4.57 -19.94
C ILE A 89 0.10 3.87 -20.35
N PRO A 90 -0.05 3.45 -21.62
CA PRO A 90 -1.28 2.84 -22.09
C PRO A 90 -1.56 1.48 -21.44
N ALA A 91 -2.83 1.13 -21.40
CA ALA A 91 -3.27 -0.20 -20.97
C ALA A 91 -2.60 -1.29 -21.81
N MET A 92 -2.17 -2.35 -21.14
CA MET A 92 -1.66 -3.57 -21.79
C MET A 92 -2.31 -4.79 -21.15
N THR A 93 -2.66 -5.77 -21.98
CA THR A 93 -3.21 -7.04 -21.50
C THR A 93 -2.07 -7.93 -21.00
N PRO A 94 -2.08 -8.36 -19.73
CA PRO A 94 -1.11 -9.32 -19.21
C PRO A 94 -1.33 -10.71 -19.83
N LYS A 95 -0.29 -11.54 -19.81
CA LYS A 95 -0.38 -12.96 -20.23
C LYS A 95 -0.97 -13.82 -19.12
N GLY A 96 -0.60 -13.51 -17.86
CA GLY A 96 -1.10 -14.17 -16.66
C GLY A 96 -2.57 -13.90 -16.40
N LYS A 97 -3.14 -14.64 -15.47
CA LYS A 97 -4.51 -14.49 -15.00
C LYS A 97 -4.52 -14.51 -13.48
N ALA A 98 -5.49 -13.81 -12.91
CA ALA A 98 -5.77 -13.93 -11.49
C ALA A 98 -6.19 -15.37 -11.15
N VAL A 99 -5.89 -15.79 -9.92
CA VAL A 99 -6.40 -17.07 -9.38
C VAL A 99 -7.92 -17.01 -9.21
N ASP A 100 -8.56 -18.17 -9.10
CA ASP A 100 -10.03 -18.25 -8.99
C ASP A 100 -10.54 -17.85 -7.60
N GLU A 101 -9.66 -17.89 -6.57
CA GLU A 101 -9.99 -17.43 -5.20
C GLU A 101 -10.20 -15.90 -5.19
N THR A 102 -11.17 -15.43 -4.42
CA THR A 102 -11.26 -14.02 -4.06
C THR A 102 -10.07 -13.63 -3.16
N ALA A 103 -9.74 -12.33 -3.10
CA ALA A 103 -8.66 -11.86 -2.23
C ALA A 103 -8.87 -12.27 -0.75
N ALA A 104 -10.10 -12.17 -0.24
CA ALA A 104 -10.39 -12.57 1.15
C ALA A 104 -10.18 -14.08 1.38
N GLU A 105 -10.63 -14.94 0.46
CA GLU A 105 -10.40 -16.39 0.53
C GLU A 105 -8.90 -16.72 0.46
N PHE A 106 -8.18 -16.08 -0.47
CA PHE A 106 -6.73 -16.22 -0.63
C PHE A 106 -6.00 -15.82 0.67
N LEU A 107 -6.32 -14.65 1.23
CA LEU A 107 -5.72 -14.15 2.48
C LEU A 107 -5.98 -15.09 3.66
N VAL A 108 -7.22 -15.58 3.84
CA VAL A 108 -7.57 -16.53 4.90
C VAL A 108 -6.78 -17.83 4.75
N ARG A 109 -6.68 -18.37 3.55
CA ARG A 109 -5.90 -19.59 3.29
C ARG A 109 -4.43 -19.39 3.60
N MET A 110 -3.82 -18.32 3.10
CA MET A 110 -2.41 -18.03 3.30
C MET A 110 -2.07 -17.76 4.76
N ALA A 111 -2.96 -17.07 5.51
CA ALA A 111 -2.78 -16.88 6.95
C ALA A 111 -2.80 -18.19 7.73
N ARG A 112 -3.62 -19.17 7.33
CA ARG A 112 -3.61 -20.50 7.92
C ARG A 112 -2.37 -21.32 7.56
N GLU A 113 -1.92 -21.26 6.31
CA GLU A 113 -0.75 -21.97 5.81
C GLU A 113 0.56 -21.43 6.42
N HIS A 114 0.62 -20.13 6.72
CA HIS A 114 1.79 -19.45 7.27
C HIS A 114 1.53 -18.85 8.66
N LYS A 115 0.80 -19.58 9.50
CA LYS A 115 0.34 -19.12 10.82
C LYS A 115 1.46 -18.53 11.67
N GLY A 116 1.28 -17.24 12.05
CA GLY A 116 2.23 -16.49 12.87
C GLY A 116 3.53 -16.08 12.17
N GLU A 117 3.60 -16.26 10.83
CA GLU A 117 4.78 -15.88 10.04
C GLU A 117 4.45 -14.88 8.91
N LEU A 118 3.16 -14.73 8.58
CA LEU A 118 2.70 -13.91 7.48
C LEU A 118 2.54 -12.45 7.90
N VAL A 119 3.25 -11.57 7.23
CA VAL A 119 3.03 -10.12 7.29
C VAL A 119 2.09 -9.73 6.16
N LEU A 120 1.00 -9.04 6.48
CA LEU A 120 0.16 -8.42 5.48
C LEU A 120 0.56 -6.97 5.32
N CYS A 121 0.78 -6.55 4.07
CA CYS A 121 1.13 -5.18 3.75
C CYS A 121 0.06 -4.57 2.82
N PRO A 122 -1.11 -4.15 3.36
CA PRO A 122 -2.08 -3.42 2.57
C PRO A 122 -1.57 -2.00 2.31
N ILE A 123 -1.54 -1.63 1.03
CA ILE A 123 -1.14 -0.31 0.53
C ILE A 123 -2.26 0.38 -0.26
N GLY A 124 -3.46 -0.19 -0.21
CA GLY A 124 -4.73 0.34 -0.72
C GLY A 124 -5.82 0.34 0.36
N PRO A 125 -7.09 0.53 -0.02
CA PRO A 125 -8.22 0.45 0.90
C PRO A 125 -8.33 -0.90 1.60
N LEU A 126 -8.67 -0.91 2.89
CA LEU A 126 -8.57 -2.10 3.75
C LEU A 126 -9.72 -3.12 3.61
N THR A 127 -10.55 -2.99 2.58
CA THR A 127 -11.77 -3.81 2.39
C THR A 127 -11.47 -5.31 2.32
N ASN A 128 -10.42 -5.73 1.59
CA ASN A 128 -10.06 -7.15 1.50
C ASN A 128 -9.64 -7.72 2.86
N ILE A 129 -8.90 -6.95 3.66
CA ILE A 129 -8.44 -7.34 4.99
C ILE A 129 -9.64 -7.45 5.94
N ALA A 130 -10.55 -6.47 5.91
CA ALA A 130 -11.77 -6.50 6.72
C ALA A 130 -12.66 -7.69 6.37
N LEU A 131 -12.83 -7.99 5.09
CA LEU A 131 -13.58 -9.18 4.64
C LEU A 131 -12.93 -10.49 5.09
N ALA A 132 -11.59 -10.58 5.08
CA ALA A 132 -10.88 -11.75 5.61
C ALA A 132 -11.08 -11.92 7.13
N ILE A 133 -11.02 -10.82 7.90
CA ILE A 133 -11.32 -10.82 9.36
C ILE A 133 -12.76 -11.26 9.61
N GLN A 134 -13.73 -10.79 8.82
CA GLN A 134 -15.14 -11.17 8.97
C GLN A 134 -15.40 -12.63 8.56
N ALA A 135 -14.66 -13.14 7.57
CA ALA A 135 -14.83 -14.51 7.07
C ALA A 135 -14.23 -15.57 8.01
N ASP A 136 -13.16 -15.24 8.73
CA ASP A 136 -12.47 -16.17 9.61
C ASP A 136 -12.11 -15.52 10.96
N PRO A 137 -12.79 -15.91 12.07
CA PRO A 137 -12.50 -15.36 13.39
C PRO A 137 -11.05 -15.58 13.89
N GLU A 138 -10.32 -16.55 13.33
CA GLU A 138 -8.92 -16.80 13.67
C GLU A 138 -7.94 -16.02 12.79
N PHE A 139 -8.41 -15.37 11.73
CA PHE A 139 -7.55 -14.69 10.74
C PHE A 139 -6.58 -13.71 11.41
N ALA A 140 -7.09 -12.79 12.22
CA ALA A 140 -6.29 -11.78 12.92
C ALA A 140 -5.19 -12.38 13.81
N SER A 141 -5.43 -13.55 14.41
CA SER A 141 -4.45 -14.26 15.23
C SER A 141 -3.51 -15.18 14.43
N ASN A 142 -3.85 -15.48 13.19
CA ASN A 142 -3.03 -16.31 12.31
C ASN A 142 -1.94 -15.51 11.56
N VAL A 143 -2.14 -14.21 11.36
CA VAL A 143 -1.10 -13.34 10.81
C VAL A 143 -0.09 -12.91 11.88
N ASP A 144 1.15 -12.67 11.49
CA ASP A 144 2.16 -12.08 12.38
C ASP A 144 1.76 -10.65 12.73
N ARG A 145 1.58 -9.84 11.70
CA ARG A 145 1.12 -8.44 11.81
C ARG A 145 0.60 -7.89 10.48
N ILE A 146 -0.07 -6.75 10.56
CA ILE A 146 -0.52 -5.94 9.43
C ILE A 146 0.28 -4.63 9.44
N VAL A 147 1.06 -4.37 8.39
CA VAL A 147 1.80 -3.13 8.18
C VAL A 147 1.11 -2.38 7.05
N LEU A 148 0.22 -1.45 7.39
CA LEU A 148 -0.59 -0.77 6.39
C LEU A 148 0.00 0.59 5.99
N MET A 149 -0.09 0.94 4.69
CA MET A 149 0.00 2.33 4.24
C MET A 149 -1.38 2.95 4.31
N GLY A 150 -1.53 3.95 5.14
CA GLY A 150 -2.80 4.68 5.27
C GLY A 150 -2.91 5.45 6.57
N GLY A 151 -3.87 6.36 6.58
CA GLY A 151 -4.17 7.18 7.74
C GLY A 151 -3.19 8.32 8.00
N SER A 152 -3.55 9.12 8.98
CA SER A 152 -2.74 10.23 9.48
C SER A 152 -3.14 10.52 10.91
N TYR A 153 -2.19 10.55 11.82
CA TYR A 153 -2.49 10.79 13.23
C TYR A 153 -2.37 12.27 13.62
N LYS A 154 -1.35 12.98 13.07
CA LYS A 154 -1.09 14.39 13.39
C LYS A 154 -0.93 15.29 12.16
N GLU A 155 -0.65 14.73 10.98
CA GLU A 155 -0.32 15.52 9.78
C GLU A 155 -1.57 16.10 9.08
N GLY A 156 -2.77 15.53 9.33
CA GLY A 156 -3.99 15.83 8.57
C GLY A 156 -4.10 14.99 7.30
N GLY A 157 -5.15 15.22 6.51
CA GLY A 157 -5.44 14.39 5.35
C GLY A 157 -4.86 14.91 4.03
N ASN A 158 -4.90 14.05 3.01
CA ASN A 158 -4.51 14.37 1.63
C ASN A 158 -5.69 14.31 0.64
N ILE A 159 -6.81 13.64 1.00
CA ILE A 159 -8.05 13.64 0.18
C ILE A 159 -9.11 14.59 0.74
N THR A 160 -9.20 14.70 2.05
CA THR A 160 -9.94 15.74 2.77
C THR A 160 -8.98 16.38 3.77
N PRO A 161 -9.36 17.48 4.47
CA PRO A 161 -8.51 18.03 5.54
C PRO A 161 -8.25 17.05 6.70
N PHE A 162 -9.07 16.01 6.84
CA PHE A 162 -9.05 15.06 7.95
C PHE A 162 -8.53 13.68 7.58
N ALA A 163 -8.82 13.22 6.35
CA ALA A 163 -8.65 11.84 5.94
C ALA A 163 -7.55 11.63 4.91
N GLU A 164 -6.77 10.56 5.11
CA GLU A 164 -5.88 9.99 4.12
C GLU A 164 -6.70 9.11 3.13
N ALA A 165 -6.22 9.00 1.89
CA ALA A 165 -6.97 8.44 0.77
C ALA A 165 -7.38 6.97 0.96
N ASN A 166 -6.47 6.08 1.40
CA ASN A 166 -6.77 4.65 1.58
C ASN A 166 -7.84 4.43 2.65
N ILE A 167 -7.73 5.15 3.76
CA ILE A 167 -8.73 5.09 4.83
C ILE A 167 -10.06 5.70 4.38
N TYR A 168 -10.01 6.82 3.64
CA TYR A 168 -11.21 7.48 3.13
C TYR A 168 -11.97 6.62 2.11
N HIS A 169 -11.29 5.79 1.34
CA HIS A 169 -11.93 4.90 0.37
C HIS A 169 -12.79 3.81 1.01
N ASP A 170 -12.46 3.34 2.23
CA ASP A 170 -13.34 2.49 3.04
C ASP A 170 -13.09 2.66 4.55
N PRO A 171 -13.63 3.72 5.17
CA PRO A 171 -13.45 3.97 6.60
C PRO A 171 -14.07 2.88 7.48
N HIS A 172 -15.13 2.20 7.01
CA HIS A 172 -15.75 1.11 7.74
C HIS A 172 -14.86 -0.13 7.77
N ALA A 173 -14.21 -0.45 6.66
CA ALA A 173 -13.22 -1.52 6.61
C ALA A 173 -11.99 -1.20 7.49
N ALA A 174 -11.52 0.04 7.44
CA ALA A 174 -10.42 0.49 8.28
C ALA A 174 -10.76 0.35 9.77
N GLU A 175 -11.96 0.75 10.20
CA GLU A 175 -12.41 0.59 11.59
C GLU A 175 -12.46 -0.90 11.99
N VAL A 176 -12.91 -1.81 11.11
CA VAL A 176 -12.87 -3.26 11.37
C VAL A 176 -11.44 -3.74 11.63
N VAL A 177 -10.46 -3.26 10.85
CA VAL A 177 -9.06 -3.65 10.99
C VAL A 177 -8.47 -3.13 12.30
N PHE A 178 -8.64 -1.84 12.62
CA PHE A 178 -8.11 -1.24 13.86
C PHE A 178 -8.81 -1.75 15.12
N ALA A 179 -10.07 -2.16 15.02
CA ALA A 179 -10.81 -2.78 16.14
C ALA A 179 -10.51 -4.27 16.32
N SER A 180 -9.77 -4.89 15.39
CA SER A 180 -9.45 -6.32 15.45
C SER A 180 -8.39 -6.64 16.51
N SER A 181 -8.15 -7.94 16.73
CA SER A 181 -7.04 -8.41 17.59
C SER A 181 -5.70 -8.53 16.88
N ALA A 182 -5.59 -8.12 15.61
CA ALA A 182 -4.34 -8.15 14.89
C ALA A 182 -3.35 -7.13 15.45
N THR A 183 -2.05 -7.44 15.39
CA THR A 183 -1.01 -6.45 15.58
C THR A 183 -0.97 -5.55 14.37
N VAL A 184 -1.23 -4.26 14.53
CA VAL A 184 -1.29 -3.27 13.44
C VAL A 184 -0.16 -2.25 13.58
N GLU A 185 0.58 -2.05 12.49
CA GLU A 185 1.53 -0.96 12.30
C GLU A 185 0.99 -0.01 11.23
N MET A 186 0.80 1.27 11.58
CA MET A 186 0.27 2.29 10.68
C MET A 186 1.40 3.16 10.13
N VAL A 187 1.63 3.07 8.82
CA VAL A 187 2.57 3.91 8.06
C VAL A 187 1.77 5.02 7.40
N GLY A 188 1.47 6.05 8.19
CA GLY A 188 0.60 7.16 7.79
C GLY A 188 1.36 8.30 7.11
N LEU A 189 0.61 9.35 6.75
CA LEU A 189 1.16 10.58 6.17
C LEU A 189 2.19 11.23 7.09
N ASP A 190 2.09 10.98 8.40
CA ASP A 190 3.02 11.47 9.43
C ASP A 190 4.49 11.15 9.12
N VAL A 191 4.76 10.03 8.46
CA VAL A 191 6.12 9.64 8.03
C VAL A 191 6.31 9.65 6.52
N THR A 192 5.29 9.30 5.73
CA THR A 192 5.46 9.16 4.28
C THR A 192 5.73 10.50 3.58
N HIS A 193 5.18 11.60 4.09
CA HIS A 193 5.47 12.95 3.61
C HIS A 193 6.92 13.40 3.86
N GLN A 194 7.66 12.69 4.71
CA GLN A 194 9.07 13.00 5.00
C GLN A 194 10.05 12.29 4.05
N ILE A 195 9.57 11.34 3.21
CA ILE A 195 10.41 10.53 2.33
C ILE A 195 10.13 10.93 0.88
N LEU A 196 10.98 11.77 0.32
CA LEU A 196 10.77 12.37 -0.99
C LEU A 196 11.72 11.78 -2.04
N CYS A 197 11.16 11.43 -3.20
CA CYS A 197 11.88 10.96 -4.37
C CYS A 197 11.76 12.01 -5.48
N THR A 198 12.89 12.49 -5.99
CA THR A 198 12.97 13.56 -6.99
C THR A 198 13.03 13.00 -8.41
N LYS A 199 12.89 13.87 -9.40
CA LYS A 199 13.07 13.51 -10.81
C LYS A 199 14.46 12.94 -11.09
N GLU A 200 15.49 13.48 -10.42
CA GLU A 200 16.88 13.05 -10.54
C GLU A 200 17.07 11.64 -9.96
N ASP A 201 16.39 11.32 -8.86
CA ASP A 201 16.42 9.99 -8.26
C ASP A 201 15.84 8.94 -9.22
N PHE A 202 14.71 9.23 -9.86
CA PHE A 202 14.13 8.33 -10.88
C PHE A 202 15.04 8.18 -12.10
N ALA A 203 15.69 9.25 -12.55
CA ALA A 203 16.62 9.19 -13.65
C ALA A 203 17.85 8.31 -13.32
N ALA A 204 18.36 8.41 -12.09
CA ALA A 204 19.47 7.58 -11.63
C ALA A 204 19.08 6.08 -11.55
N MET A 205 17.89 5.77 -11.07
CA MET A 205 17.37 4.39 -11.04
C MET A 205 17.18 3.85 -12.47
N ALA A 206 16.68 4.65 -13.40
CA ALA A 206 16.49 4.26 -14.80
C ALA A 206 17.81 4.01 -15.52
N GLU A 207 18.86 4.80 -15.23
CA GLU A 207 20.20 4.56 -15.76
C GLU A 207 20.79 3.22 -15.25
N ALA A 208 20.63 2.94 -13.96
CA ALA A 208 21.16 1.72 -13.33
C ALA A 208 20.36 0.46 -13.70
N ALA A 209 19.04 0.55 -13.77
CA ALA A 209 18.12 -0.56 -14.08
C ALA A 209 17.15 -0.14 -15.20
N PRO A 210 17.57 -0.18 -16.48
CA PRO A 210 16.80 0.39 -17.60
C PRO A 210 15.40 -0.20 -17.78
N LYS A 211 15.18 -1.46 -17.40
CA LYS A 211 13.87 -2.11 -17.54
C LYS A 211 12.89 -1.62 -16.49
N LEU A 212 13.11 -1.91 -15.21
CA LEU A 212 12.16 -1.59 -14.14
C LEU A 212 12.32 -0.15 -13.63
N GLY A 213 13.55 0.32 -13.46
CA GLY A 213 13.81 1.72 -13.14
C GLY A 213 13.35 2.67 -14.26
N GLY A 214 13.54 2.27 -15.54
CA GLY A 214 13.01 3.03 -16.68
C GLY A 214 11.48 3.08 -16.68
N MET A 215 10.80 1.97 -16.37
CA MET A 215 9.35 1.94 -16.23
C MET A 215 8.85 2.84 -15.09
N LEU A 216 9.54 2.85 -13.94
CA LEU A 216 9.22 3.76 -12.83
C LEU A 216 9.47 5.23 -13.21
N GLN A 217 10.53 5.52 -13.95
CA GLN A 217 10.79 6.89 -14.45
C GLN A 217 9.66 7.37 -15.35
N ASP A 218 9.21 6.53 -16.30
CA ASP A 218 8.11 6.89 -17.19
C ASP A 218 6.81 7.18 -16.42
N MET A 219 6.46 6.33 -15.45
CA MET A 219 5.31 6.53 -14.55
C MET A 219 5.47 7.80 -13.70
N SER A 220 6.67 8.03 -13.16
CA SER A 220 6.93 9.12 -12.23
C SER A 220 6.68 10.51 -12.81
N HIS A 221 6.82 10.69 -14.13
CA HIS A 221 6.58 11.98 -14.77
C HIS A 221 5.16 12.50 -14.50
N PHE A 222 4.15 11.63 -14.54
CA PHE A 222 2.76 12.00 -14.25
C PHE A 222 2.59 12.34 -12.76
N TYR A 223 3.15 11.52 -11.89
CA TYR A 223 3.04 11.65 -10.44
C TYR A 223 3.76 12.91 -9.93
N LEU A 224 4.98 13.17 -10.39
CA LEU A 224 5.72 14.40 -10.08
C LEU A 224 4.96 15.65 -10.51
N LYS A 225 4.34 15.63 -11.71
CA LYS A 225 3.51 16.73 -12.17
C LYS A 225 2.31 17.00 -11.27
N PHE A 226 1.68 15.96 -10.72
CA PHE A 226 0.64 16.13 -9.70
C PHE A 226 1.21 16.81 -8.46
N TYR A 227 2.36 16.35 -7.92
CA TYR A 227 2.99 16.95 -6.75
C TYR A 227 3.42 18.40 -6.96
N GLU A 228 3.85 18.78 -8.16
CA GLU A 228 4.07 20.19 -8.53
C GLU A 228 2.81 21.05 -8.35
N THR A 229 1.61 20.50 -8.64
CA THR A 229 0.35 21.23 -8.43
C THR A 229 -0.01 21.40 -6.96
N VAL A 230 0.37 20.43 -6.12
CA VAL A 230 0.21 20.52 -4.67
C VAL A 230 1.13 21.59 -4.09
N GLY A 231 2.31 21.79 -4.70
CA GLY A 231 3.25 22.86 -4.34
C GLY A 231 3.85 22.75 -2.94
N LYS A 232 3.75 21.59 -2.30
CA LYS A 232 4.16 21.35 -0.91
C LYS A 232 5.52 20.67 -0.81
N PHE A 233 5.94 19.95 -1.87
CA PHE A 233 7.12 19.08 -1.86
C PHE A 233 7.98 19.28 -3.11
N ASP A 234 9.29 19.11 -2.96
CA ASP A 234 10.24 19.01 -4.06
C ASP A 234 10.45 17.52 -4.42
N GLY A 235 9.54 16.97 -5.20
CA GLY A 235 9.47 15.55 -5.52
C GLY A 235 8.11 14.92 -5.16
N CYS A 236 8.02 13.60 -5.19
CA CYS A 236 6.86 12.85 -4.72
C CYS A 236 7.17 12.06 -3.46
N SER A 237 6.18 11.84 -2.62
CA SER A 237 6.31 11.02 -1.43
C SER A 237 6.38 9.53 -1.79
N LEU A 238 7.23 8.78 -1.08
CA LEU A 238 7.28 7.31 -1.16
C LEU A 238 6.27 6.71 -0.17
N HIS A 239 4.97 6.80 -0.47
CA HIS A 239 3.93 6.31 0.43
C HIS A 239 4.02 4.79 0.61
N ASP A 240 3.72 4.03 -0.41
CA ASP A 240 3.64 2.58 -0.38
C ASP A 240 4.98 1.88 -0.20
N PRO A 241 6.08 2.36 -0.84
CA PRO A 241 7.39 1.79 -0.55
C PRO A 241 7.79 1.86 0.91
N ALA A 242 7.39 2.93 1.64
CA ALA A 242 7.67 3.07 3.07
C ALA A 242 7.04 1.95 3.90
N ALA A 243 5.80 1.54 3.58
CA ALA A 243 5.13 0.44 4.26
C ALA A 243 5.82 -0.90 4.01
N VAL A 244 6.19 -1.18 2.75
CA VAL A 244 6.93 -2.41 2.42
C VAL A 244 8.31 -2.44 3.08
N ILE A 245 9.00 -1.29 3.16
CA ILE A 245 10.28 -1.15 3.87
C ILE A 245 10.10 -1.37 5.37
N ALA A 246 9.04 -0.84 5.98
CA ALA A 246 8.73 -1.04 7.40
C ALA A 246 8.53 -2.53 7.75
N CYS A 247 8.02 -3.36 6.83
CA CYS A 247 7.88 -4.79 7.04
C CYS A 247 9.21 -5.50 7.37
N THR A 248 10.33 -5.02 6.84
CA THR A 248 11.65 -5.67 6.99
C THR A 248 12.69 -4.81 7.71
N HIS A 249 12.51 -3.50 7.74
CA HIS A 249 13.42 -2.52 8.35
C HIS A 249 12.70 -1.61 9.37
N PRO A 250 11.98 -2.18 10.37
CA PRO A 250 11.22 -1.37 11.35
C PRO A 250 12.12 -0.42 12.15
N HIS A 251 13.42 -0.72 12.27
CA HIS A 251 14.38 0.11 12.98
C HIS A 251 14.63 1.48 12.33
N LEU A 252 14.22 1.68 11.07
CA LEU A 252 14.29 2.97 10.37
C LEU A 252 13.12 3.90 10.74
N PHE A 253 12.18 3.43 11.53
CA PHE A 253 10.98 4.15 11.91
C PHE A 253 10.87 4.24 13.43
N THR A 254 10.23 5.30 13.93
CA THR A 254 9.97 5.49 15.36
C THR A 254 8.46 5.33 15.61
N PRO A 255 8.02 4.25 16.27
CA PRO A 255 6.62 4.01 16.57
C PRO A 255 6.17 4.78 17.82
N GLU A 256 4.90 5.17 17.83
CA GLU A 256 4.14 5.65 18.99
C GLU A 256 2.94 4.71 19.20
N PRO A 257 2.79 4.04 20.34
CA PRO A 257 1.64 3.17 20.59
C PRO A 257 0.39 4.02 20.89
N VAL A 258 -0.63 3.88 20.04
CA VAL A 258 -1.90 4.60 20.15
C VAL A 258 -3.05 3.68 19.78
N ALA A 259 -4.08 3.57 20.60
CA ALA A 259 -5.32 2.93 20.18
C ALA A 259 -6.00 3.82 19.13
N ILE A 260 -6.17 3.32 17.92
CA ILE A 260 -6.71 4.07 16.78
C ILE A 260 -8.17 3.69 16.53
N THR A 261 -9.02 4.71 16.30
CA THR A 261 -10.37 4.57 15.74
C THR A 261 -10.48 5.37 14.45
N VAL A 262 -11.40 4.97 13.59
CA VAL A 262 -11.68 5.65 12.33
C VAL A 262 -13.08 6.25 12.38
N VAL A 263 -13.20 7.52 12.00
CA VAL A 263 -14.50 8.17 11.89
C VAL A 263 -15.24 7.64 10.67
N THR A 264 -16.40 7.01 10.89
CA THR A 264 -17.17 6.34 9.82
C THR A 264 -18.35 7.17 9.31
N GLU A 265 -18.66 8.30 9.96
CA GLU A 265 -19.79 9.17 9.58
C GLU A 265 -19.45 10.66 9.76
N GLY A 266 -20.18 11.51 9.05
CA GLY A 266 -20.08 12.96 9.22
C GLY A 266 -19.00 13.62 8.38
N GLU A 267 -18.64 14.86 8.75
CA GLU A 267 -17.70 15.71 7.98
C GLU A 267 -16.25 15.20 8.06
N GLU A 268 -15.90 14.59 9.19
CA GLU A 268 -14.56 14.05 9.48
C GLU A 268 -14.40 12.59 9.05
N ILE A 269 -15.30 12.06 8.21
CA ILE A 269 -15.26 10.66 7.76
C ILE A 269 -13.91 10.30 7.17
N GLY A 270 -13.35 9.18 7.63
CA GLY A 270 -12.01 8.70 7.26
C GLY A 270 -10.88 9.25 8.14
N GLU A 271 -11.17 10.12 9.12
CA GLU A 271 -10.16 10.56 10.08
C GLU A 271 -9.71 9.37 10.96
N THR A 272 -8.39 9.20 11.09
CA THR A 272 -7.77 8.29 12.04
C THR A 272 -7.33 9.05 13.28
N ARG A 273 -7.89 8.70 14.44
CA ARG A 273 -7.63 9.40 15.71
C ARG A 273 -7.53 8.45 16.88
N ALA A 274 -7.03 8.96 18.02
CA ALA A 274 -6.98 8.18 19.25
C ALA A 274 -8.38 7.72 19.67
N ALA A 275 -8.51 6.43 19.98
CA ALA A 275 -9.74 5.84 20.46
C ALA A 275 -9.94 6.10 21.95
N ASP A 276 -11.21 6.24 22.36
CA ASP A 276 -11.62 6.39 23.77
C ASP A 276 -12.02 5.04 24.40
N ASP A 277 -11.95 3.95 23.64
CA ASP A 277 -12.34 2.60 24.09
C ASP A 277 -11.11 1.70 24.36
N ALA A 278 -11.34 0.55 24.98
CA ALA A 278 -10.30 -0.42 25.34
C ALA A 278 -10.01 -1.39 24.17
N ARG A 279 -9.50 -0.87 23.05
CA ARG A 279 -9.00 -1.69 21.93
C ARG A 279 -7.48 -1.86 21.97
N SER A 280 -6.95 -2.75 21.14
CA SER A 280 -5.51 -2.94 21.00
C SER A 280 -4.82 -1.65 20.53
N GLU A 281 -3.62 -1.37 21.06
CA GLU A 281 -2.81 -0.27 20.58
C GLU A 281 -2.26 -0.61 19.17
N THR A 282 -2.33 0.38 18.28
CA THR A 282 -1.67 0.38 16.98
C THR A 282 -0.28 0.99 17.14
N SER A 283 0.70 0.42 16.47
CA SER A 283 2.04 1.02 16.34
C SER A 283 2.00 2.09 15.25
N VAL A 284 1.71 3.33 15.62
CA VAL A 284 1.68 4.47 14.68
C VAL A 284 3.10 4.95 14.44
N LEU A 285 3.59 4.89 13.20
CA LEU A 285 4.93 5.37 12.88
C LEU A 285 4.93 6.90 12.79
N MET A 286 5.68 7.56 13.68
CA MET A 286 5.70 9.02 13.83
C MET A 286 7.02 9.66 13.43
N GLY A 287 8.10 8.89 13.36
CA GLY A 287 9.42 9.33 12.91
C GLY A 287 10.01 8.37 11.92
N VAL A 288 10.89 8.87 11.04
CA VAL A 288 11.55 8.09 10.01
C VAL A 288 12.94 8.60 9.70
N GLU A 289 13.88 7.70 9.47
CA GLU A 289 15.21 8.01 8.89
C GLU A 289 15.07 8.15 7.36
N SER A 290 14.51 9.28 6.89
CA SER A 290 14.05 9.52 5.52
C SER A 290 15.11 9.20 4.46
N GLU A 291 16.34 9.68 4.66
CA GLU A 291 17.45 9.45 3.71
C GLU A 291 17.88 7.97 3.67
N ALA A 292 17.80 7.26 4.79
CA ALA A 292 18.11 5.83 4.83
C ALA A 292 17.04 5.01 4.09
N VAL A 293 15.76 5.32 4.32
CA VAL A 293 14.63 4.67 3.62
C VAL A 293 14.70 4.94 2.12
N LYS A 294 14.90 6.19 1.71
CA LYS A 294 15.06 6.57 0.30
C LYS A 294 16.25 5.85 -0.35
N SER A 295 17.42 5.88 0.31
CA SER A 295 18.63 5.23 -0.20
C SER A 295 18.44 3.73 -0.36
N LEU A 296 17.77 3.08 0.58
CA LEU A 296 17.46 1.65 0.51
C LEU A 296 16.53 1.35 -0.67
N PHE A 297 15.47 2.15 -0.86
CA PHE A 297 14.56 2.06 -2.01
C PHE A 297 15.33 2.16 -3.32
N MET A 298 16.10 3.22 -3.50
CA MET A 298 16.87 3.45 -4.73
C MET A 298 17.89 2.34 -5.00
N GLN A 299 18.60 1.89 -3.96
CA GLN A 299 19.59 0.81 -4.09
C GLN A 299 18.95 -0.49 -4.57
N ARG A 300 17.79 -0.86 -4.01
CA ARG A 300 17.08 -2.10 -4.40
C ARG A 300 16.60 -2.03 -5.84
N ILE A 301 15.95 -0.92 -6.24
CA ILE A 301 15.52 -0.74 -7.63
C ILE A 301 16.71 -0.75 -8.60
N SER A 302 17.80 -0.06 -8.27
CA SER A 302 19.01 0.00 -9.09
C SER A 302 19.72 -1.37 -9.24
N GLY A 303 19.48 -2.30 -8.34
CA GLY A 303 19.99 -3.68 -8.40
C GLY A 303 19.21 -4.61 -9.33
N LEU A 304 18.06 -4.16 -9.86
CA LEU A 304 17.23 -4.95 -10.79
C LEU A 304 17.79 -4.81 -12.22
N SER A 305 18.57 -5.77 -12.66
CA SER A 305 19.17 -5.80 -14.01
C SER A 305 18.29 -6.53 -15.04
#